data_0ac3dffe30629f258af7d3dc7528518f
#
_entry.id   0ac3dffe30629f258af7d3dc7528518f
#
_cell.length_a   1.000
_cell.length_b   1.000
_cell.length_c   1.000
_cell.angle_alpha   90.00
_cell.angle_beta   90.00
_cell.angle_gamma   90.00
#
_symmetry.space_group_name_H-M   'P 1'
#
loop_
_entity.id
_entity.type
_entity.pdbx_description
1 polymer ?
#
loop_
_entity_poly.entity_id
_entity_poly.type
_entity_poly.pdbx_seq_one_letter_code
_entity_poly.pdbx_strand_id
1 'polypeptide(L)'
;MTHITLGHTPDADDAFMFFALATGKVASRMFEIEHVIEDIETLNTRAINHELDITAISVHAYSYVKDYLILRSGASFGLNYGPRLYSKKPLQSQELSNSIIAIPGKLTSATLLLKLLIGNFHGREMNFSSIPKAISSNSVDAGLVIHEAQISESTQFHTVVDLGKWWHNVTGGMPVPLGINIASRRSLKIEEIRNFDILFRKSIEYGLKHMDEALEYSMKYARGSSKDLIRRFVKMYVNELTVDMGSQGERSIGHLLEKGREQNILSFDEILFSSP
;
A
#
# COMPACT_ATOMS: atom_id res chain seq x y z
N MET A 1 -14.29 -11.20 -24.37
CA MET A 1 -13.74 -11.24 -23.01
C MET A 1 -12.38 -10.57 -23.08
N THR A 2 -12.17 -9.48 -22.34
CA THR A 2 -10.90 -8.75 -22.36
C THR A 2 -9.94 -9.46 -21.40
N HIS A 3 -8.76 -9.87 -21.89
CA HIS A 3 -7.70 -10.40 -21.05
C HIS A 3 -7.02 -9.22 -20.34
N ILE A 4 -6.81 -9.34 -19.05
CA ILE A 4 -6.15 -8.32 -18.22
C ILE A 4 -5.12 -8.93 -17.29
N THR A 5 -3.96 -8.30 -17.22
CA THR A 5 -2.94 -8.57 -16.21
C THR A 5 -3.23 -7.74 -14.95
N LEU A 6 -3.34 -8.40 -13.80
CA LEU A 6 -3.66 -7.79 -12.51
C LEU A 6 -2.52 -8.00 -11.52
N GLY A 7 -1.74 -6.95 -11.27
CA GLY A 7 -0.66 -6.94 -10.28
C GLY A 7 -1.17 -6.66 -8.87
N HIS A 8 -0.82 -7.50 -7.91
CA HIS A 8 -1.08 -7.25 -6.48
C HIS A 8 0.01 -7.87 -5.60
N THR A 9 0.08 -7.41 -4.34
CA THR A 9 1.12 -7.90 -3.43
C THR A 9 0.76 -9.26 -2.83
N PRO A 10 1.76 -10.04 -2.36
CA PRO A 10 1.53 -11.23 -1.56
C PRO A 10 1.28 -10.87 -0.09
N ASP A 11 0.60 -9.78 0.20
CA ASP A 11 0.23 -9.36 1.54
C ASP A 11 -1.20 -9.79 1.87
N ALA A 12 -1.47 -9.96 3.15
CA ALA A 12 -2.73 -10.57 3.58
C ALA A 12 -3.96 -9.70 3.29
N ASP A 13 -3.82 -8.38 3.27
CA ASP A 13 -4.87 -7.43 2.92
C ASP A 13 -5.17 -7.44 1.42
N ASP A 14 -4.16 -7.44 0.55
CA ASP A 14 -4.36 -7.62 -0.89
C ASP A 14 -5.00 -8.98 -1.19
N ALA A 15 -4.45 -10.07 -0.63
CA ALA A 15 -5.03 -11.39 -0.79
C ALA A 15 -6.50 -11.44 -0.36
N PHE A 16 -6.85 -10.74 0.71
CA PHE A 16 -8.23 -10.61 1.17
C PHE A 16 -9.12 -9.87 0.17
N MET A 17 -8.64 -8.75 -0.37
CA MET A 17 -9.39 -7.94 -1.34
C MET A 17 -9.66 -8.68 -2.64
N PHE A 18 -8.67 -9.43 -3.12
CA PHE A 18 -8.76 -10.21 -4.36
C PHE A 18 -9.35 -11.61 -4.20
N PHE A 19 -9.61 -12.07 -2.98
CA PHE A 19 -10.11 -13.41 -2.68
C PHE A 19 -11.26 -13.86 -3.58
N ALA A 20 -12.33 -13.05 -3.67
CA ALA A 20 -13.53 -13.45 -4.38
C ALA A 20 -13.34 -13.46 -5.91
N LEU A 21 -12.46 -12.60 -6.44
CA LEU A 21 -12.04 -12.65 -7.85
C LEU A 21 -11.19 -13.88 -8.13
N ALA A 22 -10.14 -14.11 -7.34
CA ALA A 22 -9.18 -15.20 -7.51
C ALA A 22 -9.81 -16.60 -7.35
N THR A 23 -10.92 -16.70 -6.59
CA THR A 23 -11.63 -17.97 -6.35
C THR A 23 -12.89 -18.12 -7.18
N GLY A 24 -13.22 -17.15 -8.07
CA GLY A 24 -14.43 -17.16 -8.91
C GLY A 24 -15.75 -16.99 -8.15
N LYS A 25 -15.71 -16.58 -6.86
CA LYS A 25 -16.92 -16.26 -6.07
C LYS A 25 -17.61 -15.00 -6.60
N VAL A 26 -16.82 -14.06 -7.10
CA VAL A 26 -17.24 -12.92 -7.89
C VAL A 26 -16.57 -13.05 -9.25
N ALA A 27 -17.35 -13.15 -10.30
CA ALA A 27 -16.84 -13.34 -11.66
C ALA A 27 -17.51 -12.37 -12.62
N SER A 28 -16.84 -12.05 -13.72
CA SER A 28 -17.37 -11.29 -14.81
C SER A 28 -17.17 -12.05 -16.12
N ARG A 29 -18.18 -12.01 -17.01
CA ARG A 29 -18.02 -12.49 -18.38
C ARG A 29 -17.23 -11.52 -19.26
N MET A 30 -16.89 -10.34 -18.74
CA MET A 30 -16.16 -9.31 -19.47
C MET A 30 -14.64 -9.52 -19.42
N PHE A 31 -14.11 -10.06 -18.31
CA PHE A 31 -12.68 -10.15 -18.05
C PHE A 31 -12.21 -11.58 -17.84
N GLU A 32 -11.05 -11.87 -18.40
CA GLU A 32 -10.19 -13.00 -18.06
C GLU A 32 -8.98 -12.42 -17.34
N ILE A 33 -8.80 -12.76 -16.05
CA ILE A 33 -7.82 -12.11 -15.17
C ILE A 33 -6.62 -13.03 -14.98
N GLU A 34 -5.44 -12.54 -15.36
CA GLU A 34 -4.16 -13.13 -15.03
C GLU A 34 -3.57 -12.40 -13.81
N HIS A 35 -3.45 -13.11 -12.67
CA HIS A 35 -2.88 -12.55 -11.45
C HIS A 35 -1.35 -12.58 -11.48
N VAL A 36 -0.73 -11.41 -11.28
CA VAL A 36 0.71 -11.21 -11.14
C VAL A 36 1.00 -10.82 -9.70
N ILE A 37 1.69 -11.70 -8.96
CA ILE A 37 1.90 -11.52 -7.51
C ILE A 37 3.36 -11.20 -7.25
N GLU A 38 3.65 -9.95 -6.91
CA GLU A 38 5.00 -9.42 -6.68
C GLU A 38 5.01 -8.43 -5.51
N ASP A 39 6.19 -8.09 -4.97
CA ASP A 39 6.28 -7.06 -3.94
C ASP A 39 5.94 -5.67 -4.49
N ILE A 40 5.56 -4.76 -3.58
CA ILE A 40 5.02 -3.44 -3.96
C ILE A 40 6.04 -2.57 -4.72
N GLU A 41 7.35 -2.65 -4.44
CA GLU A 41 8.34 -1.85 -5.16
C GLU A 41 8.56 -2.38 -6.58
N THR A 42 8.49 -3.69 -6.78
CA THR A 42 8.48 -4.33 -8.10
C THR A 42 7.24 -3.88 -8.89
N LEU A 43 6.05 -3.92 -8.29
CA LEU A 43 4.82 -3.45 -8.94
C LEU A 43 4.88 -1.95 -9.27
N ASN A 44 5.44 -1.11 -8.38
CA ASN A 44 5.67 0.31 -8.66
C ASN A 44 6.53 0.48 -9.93
N THR A 45 7.61 -0.26 -10.05
CA THR A 45 8.52 -0.21 -11.21
C THR A 45 7.83 -0.68 -12.49
N ARG A 46 7.07 -1.77 -12.43
CA ARG A 46 6.32 -2.31 -13.57
C ARG A 46 5.22 -1.35 -14.05
N ALA A 47 4.56 -0.65 -13.12
CA ALA A 47 3.58 0.38 -13.46
C ALA A 47 4.23 1.57 -14.22
N ILE A 48 5.39 2.03 -13.75
CA ILE A 48 6.16 3.09 -14.44
C ILE A 48 6.54 2.67 -15.86
N ASN A 49 6.87 1.39 -16.06
CA ASN A 49 7.20 0.81 -17.36
C ASN A 49 5.97 0.43 -18.21
N HIS A 50 4.75 0.63 -17.72
CA HIS A 50 3.49 0.24 -18.37
C HIS A 50 3.38 -1.26 -18.70
N GLU A 51 3.84 -2.12 -17.81
CA GLU A 51 3.87 -3.58 -18.02
C GLU A 51 2.60 -4.30 -17.57
N LEU A 52 1.70 -3.63 -16.84
CA LEU A 52 0.49 -4.20 -16.27
C LEU A 52 -0.74 -3.37 -16.64
N ASP A 53 -1.85 -4.05 -16.90
CA ASP A 53 -3.11 -3.38 -17.23
C ASP A 53 -3.76 -2.76 -15.99
N ILE A 54 -3.76 -3.51 -14.89
CA ILE A 54 -4.24 -3.06 -13.59
C ILE A 54 -3.22 -3.51 -12.54
N THR A 55 -2.90 -2.65 -11.59
CA THR A 55 -1.93 -3.02 -10.56
C THR A 55 -2.10 -2.21 -9.28
N ALA A 56 -1.80 -2.86 -8.16
CA ALA A 56 -1.53 -2.18 -6.90
C ALA A 56 -0.21 -1.41 -7.01
N ILE A 57 -0.19 -0.19 -6.51
CA ILE A 57 1.03 0.62 -6.35
C ILE A 57 0.98 1.43 -5.06
N SER A 58 2.13 1.92 -4.65
CA SER A 58 2.22 2.96 -3.61
C SER A 58 1.71 4.30 -4.13
N VAL A 59 1.04 5.10 -3.29
CA VAL A 59 0.61 6.46 -3.67
C VAL A 59 1.80 7.32 -4.12
N HIS A 60 2.96 7.16 -3.48
CA HIS A 60 4.19 7.85 -3.91
C HIS A 60 4.55 7.53 -5.38
N ALA A 61 4.48 6.26 -5.78
CA ALA A 61 4.82 5.82 -7.13
C ALA A 61 3.89 6.42 -8.20
N TYR A 62 2.65 6.78 -7.84
CA TYR A 62 1.71 7.40 -8.77
C TYR A 62 2.25 8.69 -9.40
N SER A 63 3.08 9.43 -8.69
CA SER A 63 3.73 10.65 -9.23
C SER A 63 4.68 10.39 -10.41
N TYR A 64 5.05 9.15 -10.65
CA TYR A 64 5.96 8.74 -11.74
C TYR A 64 5.25 7.96 -12.85
N VAL A 65 3.98 7.56 -12.65
CA VAL A 65 3.23 6.86 -13.69
C VAL A 65 2.41 7.83 -14.55
N LYS A 66 2.21 7.47 -15.83
CA LYS A 66 1.38 8.21 -16.77
C LYS A 66 0.33 7.29 -17.38
N ASP A 67 -0.76 7.91 -17.87
CA ASP A 67 -1.84 7.18 -18.55
C ASP A 67 -2.52 6.09 -17.70
N TYR A 68 -2.55 6.27 -16.38
CA TYR A 68 -3.31 5.43 -15.47
C TYR A 68 -4.38 6.24 -14.73
N LEU A 69 -5.51 5.58 -14.46
CA LEU A 69 -6.55 6.07 -13.55
C LEU A 69 -6.44 5.35 -12.21
N ILE A 70 -6.60 6.08 -11.12
CA ILE A 70 -6.74 5.50 -9.78
C ILE A 70 -8.16 4.92 -9.66
N LEU A 71 -8.27 3.64 -9.31
CA LEU A 71 -9.53 3.00 -8.98
C LEU A 71 -10.04 3.52 -7.64
N ARG A 72 -11.36 3.66 -7.51
CA ARG A 72 -11.97 4.09 -6.24
C ARG A 72 -11.99 2.98 -5.20
N SER A 73 -11.91 1.73 -5.62
CA SER A 73 -11.89 0.54 -4.75
C SER A 73 -10.48 -0.01 -4.57
N GLY A 74 -10.24 -0.72 -3.48
CA GLY A 74 -9.00 -1.42 -3.18
C GLY A 74 -7.86 -0.57 -2.65
N ALA A 75 -8.14 0.66 -2.23
CA ALA A 75 -7.12 1.50 -1.61
C ALA A 75 -6.86 1.13 -0.15
N SER A 76 -5.60 1.23 0.28
CA SER A 76 -5.15 1.01 1.65
C SER A 76 -4.91 2.35 2.35
N PHE A 77 -5.70 2.61 3.39
CA PHE A 77 -5.58 3.81 4.24
C PHE A 77 -5.34 3.44 5.70
N GLY A 78 -4.41 4.11 6.34
CA GLY A 78 -4.24 4.04 7.79
C GLY A 78 -5.11 5.09 8.50
N LEU A 79 -5.88 4.66 9.49
CA LEU A 79 -6.76 5.52 10.30
C LEU A 79 -6.12 5.76 11.69
N ASN A 80 -5.26 6.77 11.79
CA ASN A 80 -4.44 7.04 12.99
C ASN A 80 -3.43 5.91 13.33
N TYR A 81 -3.00 5.18 12.34
CA TYR A 81 -1.91 4.20 12.36
C TYR A 81 -1.31 4.10 10.97
N GLY A 82 -0.08 3.58 10.86
CA GLY A 82 0.57 3.41 9.56
C GLY A 82 1.91 2.69 9.65
N PRO A 83 2.76 2.84 8.64
CA PRO A 83 4.13 2.34 8.67
C PRO A 83 4.87 2.83 9.91
N ARG A 84 5.72 1.97 10.47
CA ARG A 84 6.48 2.29 11.67
C ARG A 84 7.97 2.23 11.43
N LEU A 85 8.67 3.22 11.96
CA LEU A 85 10.12 3.19 12.06
C LEU A 85 10.51 2.53 13.38
N TYR A 86 11.25 1.44 13.29
CA TYR A 86 11.74 0.68 14.42
C TYR A 86 13.27 0.75 14.52
N SER A 87 13.77 0.67 15.75
CA SER A 87 15.19 0.54 16.03
C SER A 87 15.42 -0.45 17.16
N LYS A 88 16.63 -1.01 17.24
CA LYS A 88 17.01 -1.92 18.34
C LYS A 88 17.23 -1.19 19.66
N LYS A 89 17.67 0.07 19.59
CA LYS A 89 17.88 0.96 20.74
C LYS A 89 17.07 2.23 20.52
N PRO A 90 16.65 2.93 21.58
CA PRO A 90 16.01 4.23 21.44
C PRO A 90 16.87 5.17 20.57
N LEU A 91 16.24 5.81 19.58
CA LEU A 91 16.85 6.83 18.73
C LEU A 91 16.06 8.14 18.88
N GLN A 92 16.82 9.23 19.00
CA GLN A 92 16.27 10.58 19.01
C GLN A 92 16.04 11.05 17.57
N SER A 93 15.06 11.94 17.35
CA SER A 93 14.74 12.45 16.01
C SER A 93 15.94 13.13 15.33
N GLN A 94 16.85 13.77 16.11
CA GLN A 94 18.05 14.43 15.61
C GLN A 94 19.10 13.44 15.06
N GLU A 95 19.05 12.17 15.49
CA GLU A 95 20.00 11.13 15.09
C GLU A 95 19.61 10.50 13.75
N LEU A 96 18.32 10.61 13.35
CA LEU A 96 17.76 9.93 12.18
C LEU A 96 18.40 10.37 10.86
N SER A 97 18.77 11.64 10.73
CA SER A 97 19.42 12.17 9.51
C SER A 97 20.78 11.52 9.24
N ASN A 98 21.50 11.09 10.31
CA ASN A 98 22.80 10.45 10.23
C ASN A 98 22.73 8.92 10.32
N SER A 99 21.54 8.36 10.55
CA SER A 99 21.32 6.93 10.69
C SER A 99 21.17 6.23 9.35
N ILE A 100 21.63 4.98 9.25
CA ILE A 100 21.34 4.10 8.13
C ILE A 100 19.97 3.48 8.38
N ILE A 101 19.00 3.86 7.57
CA ILE A 101 17.60 3.41 7.70
C ILE A 101 17.28 2.42 6.59
N ALA A 102 16.91 1.19 6.95
CA ALA A 102 16.38 0.23 6.01
C ALA A 102 14.99 0.69 5.51
N ILE A 103 14.78 0.71 4.20
CA ILE A 103 13.51 1.08 3.57
C ILE A 103 13.01 -0.05 2.66
N PRO A 104 11.67 -0.25 2.57
CA PRO A 104 11.10 -1.33 1.77
C PRO A 104 11.09 -1.05 0.26
N GLY A 105 11.43 0.17 -0.13
CA GLY A 105 11.52 0.65 -1.50
C GLY A 105 11.50 2.16 -1.55
N LYS A 106 12.17 2.73 -2.54
CA LYS A 106 12.29 4.20 -2.71
C LYS A 106 10.98 4.87 -3.08
N LEU A 107 10.12 4.14 -3.80
CA LEU A 107 8.84 4.63 -4.30
C LEU A 107 7.66 4.29 -3.38
N THR A 108 7.90 3.66 -2.22
CA THR A 108 6.83 3.36 -1.27
C THR A 108 6.30 4.63 -0.60
N SER A 109 5.00 4.66 -0.31
CA SER A 109 4.37 5.76 0.44
C SER A 109 4.97 5.90 1.84
N ALA A 110 5.41 4.80 2.43
CA ALA A 110 6.12 4.80 3.70
C ALA A 110 7.42 5.61 3.63
N THR A 111 8.21 5.44 2.56
CA THR A 111 9.44 6.20 2.34
C THR A 111 9.15 7.69 2.09
N LEU A 112 8.07 8.02 1.36
CA LEU A 112 7.64 9.41 1.19
C LEU A 112 7.28 10.06 2.53
N LEU A 113 6.46 9.39 3.34
CA LEU A 113 6.06 9.87 4.67
C LEU A 113 7.28 10.10 5.58
N LEU A 114 8.27 9.20 5.54
CA LEU A 114 9.50 9.36 6.31
C LEU A 114 10.30 10.57 5.82
N LYS A 115 10.43 10.78 4.51
CA LYS A 115 11.08 11.97 3.93
C LYS A 115 10.36 13.26 4.32
N LEU A 116 9.02 13.27 4.32
CA LEU A 116 8.23 14.42 4.76
C LEU A 116 8.47 14.76 6.23
N LEU A 117 8.70 13.76 7.07
CA LEU A 117 8.93 13.94 8.51
C LEU A 117 10.33 14.44 8.83
N ILE A 118 11.37 13.78 8.28
CA ILE A 118 12.77 14.00 8.71
C ILE A 118 13.67 14.62 7.63
N GLY A 119 13.14 14.85 6.42
CA GLY A 119 13.95 15.30 5.28
C GLY A 119 14.82 14.19 4.70
N ASN A 120 16.03 14.55 4.25
CA ASN A 120 16.98 13.59 3.68
C ASN A 120 17.61 12.71 4.79
N PHE A 121 17.79 11.44 4.45
CA PHE A 121 18.42 10.43 5.32
C PHE A 121 19.17 9.38 4.49
N HIS A 122 20.01 8.57 5.14
CA HIS A 122 20.74 7.48 4.48
C HIS A 122 19.86 6.22 4.37
N GLY A 123 19.05 6.14 3.31
CA GLY A 123 18.17 5.00 3.04
C GLY A 123 18.92 3.81 2.42
N ARG A 124 18.82 2.63 3.04
CA ARG A 124 19.24 1.34 2.46
C ARG A 124 18.03 0.56 2.04
N GLU A 125 17.84 0.45 0.73
CA GLU A 125 16.74 -0.34 0.15
C GLU A 125 16.98 -1.82 0.32
N MET A 126 15.94 -2.55 0.73
CA MET A 126 15.95 -4.01 0.83
C MET A 126 14.53 -4.56 0.82
N ASN A 127 14.40 -5.86 0.54
CA ASN A 127 13.10 -6.52 0.63
C ASN A 127 12.52 -6.31 2.05
N PHE A 128 11.26 -5.90 2.12
CA PHE A 128 10.58 -5.53 3.36
C PHE A 128 10.62 -6.64 4.43
N SER A 129 10.58 -7.92 4.01
CA SER A 129 10.66 -9.05 4.93
C SER A 129 12.03 -9.21 5.60
N SER A 130 13.08 -8.60 5.04
CA SER A 130 14.44 -8.63 5.57
C SER A 130 14.71 -7.52 6.59
N ILE A 131 13.87 -6.49 6.65
CA ILE A 131 14.08 -5.30 7.51
C ILE A 131 14.16 -5.67 9.00
N PRO A 132 13.26 -6.49 9.58
CA PRO A 132 13.36 -6.86 10.99
C PRO A 132 14.68 -7.56 11.33
N LYS A 133 15.17 -8.44 10.44
CA LYS A 133 16.46 -9.11 10.60
C LYS A 133 17.64 -8.12 10.54
N ALA A 134 17.55 -7.13 9.63
CA ALA A 134 18.58 -6.10 9.51
C ALA A 134 18.71 -5.24 10.79
N ILE A 135 17.55 -4.89 11.41
CA ILE A 135 17.53 -4.19 12.71
C ILE A 135 18.15 -5.07 13.81
N SER A 136 17.73 -6.33 13.91
CA SER A 136 18.19 -7.27 14.94
C SER A 136 19.70 -7.47 14.89
N SER A 137 20.27 -7.58 13.68
CA SER A 137 21.71 -7.82 13.45
C SER A 137 22.57 -6.55 13.54
N ASN A 138 21.99 -5.37 13.80
CA ASN A 138 22.63 -4.06 13.74
C ASN A 138 23.30 -3.76 12.39
N SER A 139 22.83 -4.32 11.29
CA SER A 139 23.31 -3.97 9.95
C SER A 139 22.73 -2.62 9.47
N VAL A 140 21.70 -2.13 10.14
CA VAL A 140 21.10 -0.80 10.03
C VAL A 140 20.78 -0.27 11.43
N ASP A 141 20.68 1.05 11.55
CA ASP A 141 20.35 1.70 12.82
C ASP A 141 18.85 1.68 13.11
N ALA A 142 18.05 1.80 12.04
CA ALA A 142 16.59 1.74 12.08
C ALA A 142 16.03 1.08 10.81
N GLY A 143 14.76 0.70 10.84
CA GLY A 143 14.08 0.12 9.69
C GLY A 143 12.62 0.53 9.61
N LEU A 144 12.18 0.86 8.41
CA LEU A 144 10.81 1.25 8.10
C LEU A 144 9.98 0.01 7.77
N VAL A 145 9.14 -0.40 8.69
CA VAL A 145 8.36 -1.63 8.60
C VAL A 145 6.95 -1.33 8.10
N ILE A 146 6.55 -2.06 7.08
CA ILE A 146 5.21 -2.09 6.50
C ILE A 146 4.59 -3.48 6.71
N HIS A 147 3.35 -3.71 6.30
CA HIS A 147 2.57 -4.96 6.42
C HIS A 147 2.38 -5.46 7.88
N GLU A 148 1.99 -6.72 8.08
CA GLU A 148 1.65 -7.28 9.40
C GLU A 148 2.79 -7.24 10.44
N ALA A 149 4.05 -7.16 10.00
CA ALA A 149 5.19 -7.01 10.90
C ALA A 149 5.14 -5.70 11.72
N GLN A 150 4.41 -4.67 11.26
CA GLN A 150 4.15 -3.47 12.07
C GLN A 150 3.50 -3.79 13.42
N ILE A 151 2.76 -4.88 13.50
CA ILE A 151 2.07 -5.29 14.72
C ILE A 151 2.95 -6.24 15.54
N SER A 152 3.55 -7.25 14.90
CA SER A 152 4.35 -8.28 15.59
C SER A 152 5.66 -7.73 16.14
N GLU A 153 6.34 -6.88 15.40
CA GLU A 153 7.66 -6.36 15.77
C GLU A 153 7.61 -5.28 16.87
N SER A 154 6.43 -4.75 17.18
CA SER A 154 6.25 -3.74 18.24
C SER A 154 6.65 -4.23 19.64
N THR A 155 6.77 -5.53 19.85
CA THR A 155 7.21 -6.13 21.12
C THR A 155 8.72 -6.40 21.19
N GLN A 156 9.41 -6.38 20.04
CA GLN A 156 10.84 -6.72 19.94
C GLN A 156 11.73 -5.49 19.79
N PHE A 157 11.18 -4.41 19.19
CA PHE A 157 11.91 -3.20 18.85
C PHE A 157 11.31 -1.96 19.50
N HIS A 158 12.15 -0.93 19.65
CA HIS A 158 11.68 0.40 20.02
C HIS A 158 10.98 1.06 18.83
N THR A 159 9.75 1.51 19.01
CA THR A 159 9.07 2.35 18.03
C THR A 159 9.66 3.75 18.09
N VAL A 160 10.37 4.15 17.05
CA VAL A 160 10.90 5.52 16.90
C VAL A 160 9.77 6.46 16.51
N VAL A 161 8.97 6.07 15.49
CA VAL A 161 7.79 6.82 15.06
C VAL A 161 6.76 5.90 14.40
N ASP A 162 5.48 6.19 14.63
CA ASP A 162 4.35 5.69 13.84
C ASP A 162 3.95 6.79 12.86
N LEU A 163 4.23 6.57 11.57
CA LEU A 163 4.02 7.58 10.53
C LEU A 163 2.53 7.87 10.29
N GLY A 164 1.66 6.90 10.57
CA GLY A 164 0.21 7.14 10.48
C GLY A 164 -0.29 8.06 11.60
N LYS A 165 0.19 7.88 12.82
CA LYS A 165 -0.13 8.80 13.94
C LYS A 165 0.44 10.19 13.70
N TRP A 166 1.68 10.26 13.22
CA TRP A 166 2.28 11.54 12.85
C TRP A 166 1.45 12.26 11.79
N TRP A 167 1.10 11.56 10.71
CA TRP A 167 0.28 12.12 9.63
C TRP A 167 -1.06 12.61 10.12
N HIS A 168 -1.77 11.79 10.90
CA HIS A 168 -3.05 12.14 11.51
C HIS A 168 -2.95 13.47 12.30
N ASN A 169 -1.90 13.63 13.11
CA ASN A 169 -1.70 14.83 13.93
C ASN A 169 -1.42 16.08 13.08
N VAL A 170 -0.53 15.99 12.08
CA VAL A 170 -0.13 17.17 11.28
C VAL A 170 -1.17 17.58 10.24
N THR A 171 -2.10 16.68 9.91
CA THR A 171 -3.16 16.95 8.92
C THR A 171 -4.53 17.22 9.55
N GLY A 172 -4.63 17.22 10.88
CA GLY A 172 -5.91 17.40 11.58
C GLY A 172 -6.88 16.24 11.38
N GLY A 173 -6.37 15.00 11.28
CA GLY A 173 -7.19 13.79 11.27
C GLY A 173 -7.38 13.12 9.92
N MET A 174 -6.66 13.50 8.87
CA MET A 174 -6.76 12.81 7.58
C MET A 174 -6.24 11.37 7.68
N PRO A 175 -6.89 10.40 6.98
CA PRO A 175 -6.33 9.08 6.78
C PRO A 175 -4.98 9.17 6.08
N VAL A 176 -4.03 8.29 6.41
CA VAL A 176 -2.77 8.23 5.64
C VAL A 176 -2.94 7.32 4.43
N PRO A 177 -2.79 7.84 3.19
CA PRO A 177 -2.91 7.02 1.99
C PRO A 177 -1.60 6.25 1.76
N LEU A 178 -1.70 4.93 1.60
CA LEU A 178 -0.53 4.04 1.48
C LEU A 178 -0.46 3.37 0.11
N GLY A 179 -1.45 2.56 -0.22
CA GLY A 179 -1.58 1.82 -1.46
C GLY A 179 -2.84 2.19 -2.22
N ILE A 180 -2.78 2.14 -3.53
CA ILE A 180 -3.90 2.33 -4.45
C ILE A 180 -3.83 1.30 -5.56
N ASN A 181 -4.96 1.01 -6.18
CA ASN A 181 -5.00 0.26 -7.42
C ASN A 181 -5.19 1.23 -8.60
N ILE A 182 -4.45 1.01 -9.67
CA ILE A 182 -4.50 1.82 -10.88
C ILE A 182 -4.78 0.98 -12.11
N ALA A 183 -5.40 1.57 -13.13
CA ALA A 183 -5.73 0.92 -14.39
C ALA A 183 -5.25 1.73 -15.59
N SER A 184 -4.61 1.05 -16.54
CA SER A 184 -3.97 1.64 -17.71
C SER A 184 -4.99 2.10 -18.76
N ARG A 185 -4.93 3.39 -19.14
CA ARG A 185 -5.70 3.94 -20.27
C ARG A 185 -5.09 3.59 -21.63
N ARG A 186 -3.89 3.00 -21.66
CA ARG A 186 -3.26 2.54 -22.90
C ARG A 186 -3.84 1.21 -23.39
N SER A 187 -4.18 0.34 -22.45
CA SER A 187 -4.67 -1.00 -22.75
C SER A 187 -6.18 -1.19 -22.54
N LEU A 188 -6.79 -0.36 -21.68
CA LEU A 188 -8.20 -0.47 -21.33
C LEU A 188 -8.99 0.80 -21.67
N LYS A 189 -10.22 0.61 -22.13
CA LYS A 189 -11.19 1.70 -22.32
C LYS A 189 -11.71 2.17 -20.97
N ILE A 190 -12.15 3.41 -20.90
CA ILE A 190 -12.71 4.01 -19.68
C ILE A 190 -13.89 3.18 -19.11
N GLU A 191 -14.73 2.64 -19.98
CA GLU A 191 -15.86 1.79 -19.59
C GLU A 191 -15.37 0.46 -18.96
N GLU A 192 -14.32 -0.15 -19.52
CA GLU A 192 -13.71 -1.38 -18.98
C GLU A 192 -13.09 -1.11 -17.60
N ILE A 193 -12.40 0.03 -17.43
CA ILE A 193 -11.84 0.44 -16.15
C ILE A 193 -12.94 0.61 -15.08
N ARG A 194 -14.05 1.30 -15.43
CA ARG A 194 -15.20 1.47 -14.53
C ARG A 194 -15.85 0.14 -14.18
N ASN A 195 -16.04 -0.74 -15.16
CA ASN A 195 -16.60 -2.06 -14.92
C ASN A 195 -15.72 -2.93 -14.03
N PHE A 196 -14.38 -2.83 -14.19
CA PHE A 196 -13.45 -3.52 -13.31
C PHE A 196 -13.49 -2.95 -11.89
N ASP A 197 -13.54 -1.64 -11.70
CA ASP A 197 -13.66 -1.00 -10.39
C ASP A 197 -14.91 -1.47 -9.63
N ILE A 198 -16.06 -1.54 -10.32
CA ILE A 198 -17.30 -2.11 -9.77
C ILE A 198 -17.13 -3.60 -9.40
N LEU A 199 -16.45 -4.36 -10.24
CA LEU A 199 -16.19 -5.79 -10.01
C LEU A 199 -15.28 -6.00 -8.80
N PHE A 200 -14.23 -5.18 -8.68
CA PHE A 200 -13.29 -5.23 -7.57
C PHE A 200 -13.95 -4.83 -6.24
N ARG A 201 -14.76 -3.78 -6.25
CA ARG A 201 -15.61 -3.41 -5.10
C ARG A 201 -16.45 -4.59 -4.62
N LYS A 202 -17.12 -5.30 -5.53
CA LYS A 202 -17.90 -6.51 -5.20
C LYS A 202 -17.04 -7.61 -4.58
N SER A 203 -15.79 -7.78 -5.03
CA SER A 203 -14.86 -8.74 -4.43
C SER A 203 -14.55 -8.38 -2.98
N ILE A 204 -14.25 -7.11 -2.70
CA ILE A 204 -13.97 -6.62 -1.35
C ILE A 204 -15.18 -6.80 -0.43
N GLU A 205 -16.36 -6.37 -0.91
CA GLU A 205 -17.61 -6.53 -0.17
C GLU A 205 -17.94 -8.00 0.12
N TYR A 206 -17.67 -8.89 -0.84
CA TYR A 206 -17.82 -10.33 -0.64
C TYR A 206 -16.91 -10.85 0.45
N GLY A 207 -15.61 -10.47 0.42
CA GLY A 207 -14.64 -10.82 1.44
C GLY A 207 -15.05 -10.35 2.82
N LEU A 208 -15.55 -9.11 2.95
CA LEU A 208 -16.04 -8.55 4.21
C LEU A 208 -17.28 -9.30 4.75
N LYS A 209 -18.17 -9.77 3.89
CA LYS A 209 -19.34 -10.58 4.27
C LYS A 209 -18.95 -12.03 4.62
N HIS A 210 -17.88 -12.56 4.02
CA HIS A 210 -17.39 -13.91 4.17
C HIS A 210 -15.98 -13.93 4.81
N MET A 211 -15.82 -13.16 5.91
CA MET A 211 -14.53 -12.87 6.55
C MET A 211 -13.69 -14.10 6.82
N ASP A 212 -14.29 -15.19 7.30
CA ASP A 212 -13.53 -16.41 7.65
C ASP A 212 -12.98 -17.14 6.43
N GLU A 213 -13.74 -17.19 5.31
CA GLU A 213 -13.26 -17.77 4.04
C GLU A 213 -12.15 -16.92 3.43
N ALA A 214 -12.34 -15.58 3.41
CA ALA A 214 -11.35 -14.66 2.88
C ALA A 214 -10.04 -14.66 3.70
N LEU A 215 -10.14 -14.76 5.04
CA LEU A 215 -8.97 -14.91 5.90
C LEU A 215 -8.26 -16.24 5.67
N GLU A 216 -8.99 -17.35 5.48
CA GLU A 216 -8.39 -18.64 5.16
C GLU A 216 -7.59 -18.59 3.85
N TYR A 217 -8.12 -17.90 2.85
CA TYR A 217 -7.40 -17.64 1.61
C TYR A 217 -6.14 -16.78 1.85
N SER A 218 -6.26 -15.69 2.64
CA SER A 218 -5.15 -14.79 2.98
C SER A 218 -4.04 -15.48 3.76
N MET A 219 -4.37 -16.54 4.54
CA MET A 219 -3.37 -17.33 5.28
C MET A 219 -2.33 -18.00 4.37
N LYS A 220 -2.63 -18.21 3.07
CA LYS A 220 -1.65 -18.72 2.10
C LYS A 220 -0.45 -17.76 1.93
N TYR A 221 -0.64 -16.49 2.27
CA TYR A 221 0.34 -15.41 2.12
C TYR A 221 0.87 -14.89 3.48
N ALA A 222 0.45 -15.51 4.58
CA ALA A 222 0.69 -15.02 5.95
C ALA A 222 2.13 -15.19 6.46
N ARG A 223 3.05 -15.77 5.70
CA ARG A 223 4.49 -15.92 6.04
C ARG A 223 4.75 -16.43 7.46
N GLY A 224 3.90 -17.34 7.95
CA GLY A 224 4.00 -17.88 9.31
C GLY A 224 3.34 -17.04 10.40
N SER A 225 2.70 -15.94 10.06
CA SER A 225 1.90 -15.16 10.99
C SER A 225 0.65 -15.92 11.44
N SER A 226 0.20 -15.69 12.68
CA SER A 226 -1.02 -16.32 13.18
C SER A 226 -2.27 -15.76 12.51
N LYS A 227 -3.34 -16.56 12.42
CA LYS A 227 -4.63 -16.13 11.87
C LYS A 227 -5.20 -14.90 12.59
N ASP A 228 -4.98 -14.78 13.89
CA ASP A 228 -5.43 -13.62 14.67
C ASP A 228 -4.65 -12.35 14.31
N LEU A 229 -3.34 -12.47 14.08
CA LEU A 229 -2.52 -11.34 13.62
C LEU A 229 -2.97 -10.88 12.23
N ILE A 230 -3.17 -11.81 11.30
CA ILE A 230 -3.66 -11.51 9.96
C ILE A 230 -5.07 -10.89 10.01
N ARG A 231 -5.97 -11.42 10.83
CA ARG A 231 -7.31 -10.83 11.04
C ARG A 231 -7.23 -9.38 11.53
N ARG A 232 -6.33 -9.10 12.47
CA ARG A 232 -6.11 -7.74 12.98
C ARG A 232 -5.57 -6.82 11.89
N PHE A 233 -4.59 -7.27 11.13
CA PHE A 233 -3.98 -6.51 10.05
C PHE A 233 -5.01 -6.22 8.94
N VAL A 234 -5.75 -7.22 8.47
CA VAL A 234 -6.81 -7.04 7.48
C VAL A 234 -7.85 -6.03 7.97
N LYS A 235 -8.32 -6.14 9.21
CA LYS A 235 -9.29 -5.16 9.77
C LYS A 235 -8.75 -3.73 9.88
N MET A 236 -7.44 -3.55 9.95
CA MET A 236 -6.83 -2.22 9.92
C MET A 236 -6.91 -1.61 8.51
N TYR A 237 -6.55 -2.38 7.49
CA TYR A 237 -6.33 -1.84 6.15
C TYR A 237 -7.45 -2.10 5.15
N VAL A 238 -8.32 -3.09 5.41
CA VAL A 238 -9.53 -3.33 4.61
C VAL A 238 -10.74 -2.79 5.37
N ASN A 239 -11.12 -1.57 5.03
CA ASN A 239 -12.18 -0.79 5.70
C ASN A 239 -13.09 -0.11 4.68
N GLU A 240 -13.94 0.82 5.13
CA GLU A 240 -14.89 1.53 4.25
C GLU A 240 -14.19 2.28 3.11
N LEU A 241 -13.01 2.89 3.37
CA LEU A 241 -12.23 3.57 2.34
C LEU A 241 -11.60 2.59 1.33
N THR A 242 -11.47 1.32 1.69
CA THR A 242 -11.04 0.26 0.77
C THR A 242 -12.18 -0.16 -0.17
N VAL A 243 -13.41 -0.19 0.31
CA VAL A 243 -14.58 -0.47 -0.52
C VAL A 243 -14.81 0.66 -1.53
N ASP A 244 -14.77 1.89 -1.05
CA ASP A 244 -14.83 3.11 -1.87
C ASP A 244 -14.12 4.25 -1.14
N MET A 245 -13.00 4.73 -1.68
CA MET A 245 -12.25 5.79 -1.02
C MET A 245 -13.02 7.12 -0.92
N GLY A 246 -14.01 7.33 -1.76
CA GLY A 246 -14.82 8.54 -1.77
C GLY A 246 -13.99 9.83 -1.85
N SER A 247 -14.64 10.96 -1.66
CA SER A 247 -13.95 12.27 -1.65
C SER A 247 -12.94 12.43 -0.50
N GLN A 248 -13.09 11.65 0.58
CA GLN A 248 -12.14 11.69 1.69
C GLN A 248 -10.79 11.09 1.29
N GLY A 249 -10.81 9.90 0.66
CA GLY A 249 -9.59 9.24 0.16
C GLY A 249 -8.92 10.04 -0.95
N GLU A 250 -9.71 10.56 -1.91
CA GLU A 250 -9.21 11.41 -2.99
C GLU A 250 -8.47 12.65 -2.44
N ARG A 251 -9.06 13.37 -1.47
CA ARG A 251 -8.39 14.49 -0.80
C ARG A 251 -7.12 14.08 -0.06
N SER A 252 -7.12 12.93 0.61
CA SER A 252 -5.93 12.44 1.33
C SER A 252 -4.79 12.11 0.38
N ILE A 253 -5.07 11.47 -0.76
CA ILE A 253 -4.08 11.18 -1.82
C ILE A 253 -3.52 12.50 -2.36
N GLY A 254 -4.41 13.44 -2.74
CA GLY A 254 -4.00 14.75 -3.23
C GLY A 254 -3.13 15.50 -2.24
N HIS A 255 -3.50 15.48 -0.96
CA HIS A 255 -2.74 16.16 0.09
C HIS A 255 -1.34 15.55 0.30
N LEU A 256 -1.20 14.22 0.27
CA LEU A 256 0.11 13.56 0.39
C LEU A 256 1.04 13.91 -0.77
N LEU A 257 0.53 13.83 -2.00
CA LEU A 257 1.32 14.15 -3.20
C LEU A 257 1.70 15.65 -3.22
N GLU A 258 0.77 16.53 -2.84
CA GLU A 258 1.02 17.97 -2.76
C GLU A 258 2.11 18.29 -1.72
N LYS A 259 2.07 17.68 -0.54
CA LYS A 259 3.14 17.83 0.47
C LYS A 259 4.50 17.36 -0.05
N GLY A 260 4.53 16.27 -0.81
CA GLY A 260 5.76 15.81 -1.48
C GLY A 260 6.28 16.81 -2.52
N ARG A 261 5.39 17.46 -3.28
CA ARG A 261 5.72 18.49 -4.26
C ARG A 261 6.22 19.77 -3.57
N GLU A 262 5.53 20.26 -2.53
CA GLU A 262 5.94 21.42 -1.74
C GLU A 262 7.36 21.29 -1.17
N GLN A 263 7.76 20.08 -0.79
CA GLN A 263 9.11 19.80 -0.29
C GLN A 263 10.13 19.39 -1.37
N ASN A 264 9.76 19.49 -2.67
CA ASN A 264 10.59 19.11 -3.81
C ASN A 264 11.08 17.64 -3.76
N ILE A 265 10.29 16.73 -3.16
CA ILE A 265 10.58 15.30 -3.10
C ILE A 265 10.10 14.59 -4.38
N LEU A 266 9.00 15.04 -4.94
CA LEU A 266 8.38 14.51 -6.15
C LEU A 266 7.76 15.62 -7.00
N SER A 267 7.40 15.28 -8.24
CA SER A 267 6.59 16.11 -9.14
C SER A 267 5.50 15.24 -9.77
N PHE A 268 4.36 15.82 -10.07
CA PHE A 268 3.27 15.17 -10.82
C PHE A 268 2.49 16.21 -11.61
N ASP A 269 1.86 15.76 -12.69
CA ASP A 269 1.06 16.64 -13.57
C ASP A 269 -0.37 16.78 -13.01
N GLU A 270 -1.10 15.69 -12.91
CA GLU A 270 -2.48 15.65 -12.41
C GLU A 270 -2.79 14.30 -11.74
N ILE A 271 -3.84 14.27 -10.94
CA ILE A 271 -4.33 13.06 -10.28
C ILE A 271 -5.66 12.70 -10.94
N LEU A 272 -5.70 11.55 -11.58
CA LEU A 272 -6.85 11.08 -12.35
C LEU A 272 -7.49 9.87 -11.68
N PHE A 273 -8.79 9.95 -11.41
CA PHE A 273 -9.58 8.86 -10.82
C PHE A 273 -10.50 8.23 -11.86
N SER A 274 -10.82 6.96 -11.65
CA SER A 274 -11.78 6.20 -12.45
C SER A 274 -13.21 6.73 -12.24
N SER A 275 -13.48 7.94 -12.46
CA SER A 275 -14.71 8.69 -12.13
C SER A 275 -15.99 7.93 -11.86
N PRO A 276 -16.89 8.50 -11.04
CA PRO A 276 -18.10 7.85 -10.54
C PRO A 276 -19.07 7.42 -11.63
#